data_12a08285e31c0761ebb688a032c06258
#
_entry.id   12a08285e31c0761ebb688a032c06258
#
_cell.length_a   1.000
_cell.length_b   1.000
_cell.length_c   1.000
_cell.angle_alpha   90.00
_cell.angle_beta   90.00
_cell.angle_gamma   90.00
#
_symmetry.space_group_name_H-M   'P 1'
#
loop_
_entity.id
_entity.type
_entity.pdbx_description
1 polymer ?
#
loop_
_entity_poly.entity_id
_entity_poly.type
_entity_poly.pdbx_seq_one_letter_code
_entity_poly.pdbx_strand_id
1 'polypeptide(L)'
;VNVFKLGTALIALASATTVAAQAGPATELPRLETRNGRHAFIVDGAPYLMLAAQANNSSNYPAMLAEVWPTLDRINANTLEIPIAWQQVEPVEGQFDLSFLQVLLDQARAHDKRIVLLWFGTWKNTSYAYTPDWVKLNPGRFPRMKTRDGKDHGVLSAHGEQTLAADTRAFVKVMEYLRDHDQQNTVILVQPQNETGSYRNPRDFGATGNRLFAQQIPAALARKTGKSGTWSQAFGAQADRAFNTWYVASYVNAMAAAGKKVKPLPMYVNASLAGPSNVPDPDGVASGGPQQDVLDIWKAAAPAIDFQAPDIYDRKSENIVQYLDKYARPDNALMVPEIGNGKEFARFFYPTIGRGGIGFGPFGMDDTGYFNYPLGSDRLDKDTLDAFALPYKAVGSIMRDWARIAATRPTWGAAKPDDGAAVSTVLGGWKITGSWGEWQFGTKEWTWLKSEPAPWASQPIGGLAVAQMSDTEFLLVGDHVRVRFEPETPGAMVLRIEEGSFAEGKWVMKRVWNGDQTDYGINLIDRPQVLKITTGRAR
;
A
#
# COMPACT_ATOMS: atom_id res chain seq x y z
N VAL A 1 8.66 33.87 79.12
CA VAL A 1 9.21 34.65 78.02
C VAL A 1 9.22 33.76 76.79
N ASN A 2 8.19 33.88 75.97
CA ASN A 2 8.05 33.15 74.71
C ASN A 2 8.61 33.96 73.54
N VAL A 3 9.50 33.40 72.74
CA VAL A 3 10.01 33.99 71.55
C VAL A 3 9.39 33.24 70.35
N PHE A 4 8.55 33.97 69.58
CA PHE A 4 8.01 33.51 68.28
C PHE A 4 9.09 33.61 67.22
N LYS A 5 9.35 32.49 66.48
CA LYS A 5 10.11 32.52 65.24
C LYS A 5 9.15 32.50 64.07
N LEU A 6 9.16 33.61 63.30
CA LEU A 6 8.51 33.66 61.97
C LEU A 6 9.40 32.86 60.98
N GLY A 7 8.78 31.86 60.34
CA GLY A 7 9.37 31.17 59.22
C GLY A 7 8.88 31.78 57.91
N THR A 8 9.80 32.29 57.11
CA THR A 8 9.54 32.82 55.76
C THR A 8 9.50 31.66 54.76
N ALA A 9 8.32 31.39 54.17
CA ALA A 9 8.19 30.43 53.10
C ALA A 9 8.57 31.08 51.77
N LEU A 10 9.64 30.59 51.13
CA LEU A 10 9.98 30.91 49.75
C LEU A 10 9.11 30.06 48.81
N ILE A 11 8.24 30.71 48.04
CA ILE A 11 7.51 30.07 46.93
C ILE A 11 8.44 30.13 45.71
N ALA A 12 8.98 29.00 45.30
CA ALA A 12 9.70 28.87 44.03
C ALA A 12 8.66 28.76 42.89
N LEU A 13 8.55 29.78 42.07
CA LEU A 13 7.84 29.73 40.79
C LEU A 13 8.72 28.90 39.82
N ALA A 14 8.26 27.67 39.51
CA ALA A 14 8.81 26.92 38.41
C ALA A 14 8.26 27.47 37.09
N SER A 15 9.07 28.21 36.36
CA SER A 15 8.78 28.64 34.99
C SER A 15 8.87 27.40 34.08
N ALA A 16 7.73 26.89 33.62
CA ALA A 16 7.67 25.89 32.57
C ALA A 16 8.07 26.57 31.24
N THR A 17 9.31 26.41 30.85
CA THR A 17 9.75 26.71 29.48
C THR A 17 9.12 25.68 28.53
N THR A 18 8.10 26.11 27.80
CA THR A 18 7.64 25.39 26.61
C THR A 18 8.78 25.42 25.59
N VAL A 19 9.48 24.30 25.44
CA VAL A 19 10.39 24.07 24.31
C VAL A 19 9.50 23.96 23.08
N ALA A 20 9.37 25.05 22.32
CA ALA A 20 8.82 24.99 20.97
C ALA A 20 9.74 24.05 20.17
N ALA A 21 9.20 22.93 19.70
CA ALA A 21 9.92 22.05 18.80
C ALA A 21 10.35 22.88 17.58
N GLN A 22 11.65 23.08 17.40
CA GLN A 22 12.17 23.75 16.22
C GLN A 22 11.79 22.91 15.00
N ALA A 23 11.02 23.52 14.08
CA ALA A 23 10.76 22.92 12.78
C ALA A 23 12.12 22.61 12.11
N GLY A 24 12.38 21.36 11.82
CA GLY A 24 13.56 20.97 11.06
C GLY A 24 13.56 21.63 9.68
N PRO A 25 14.69 21.62 8.96
CA PRO A 25 14.76 22.22 7.62
C PRO A 25 13.72 21.60 6.69
N ALA A 26 13.12 22.43 5.81
CA ALA A 26 12.18 21.97 4.81
C ALA A 26 12.86 20.94 3.90
N THR A 27 12.23 19.79 3.73
CA THR A 27 12.72 18.72 2.87
C THR A 27 12.11 18.82 1.47
N GLU A 28 12.74 18.17 0.47
CA GLU A 28 12.16 18.06 -0.87
C GLU A 28 10.82 17.33 -0.83
N LEU A 29 9.83 17.84 -1.58
CA LEU A 29 8.50 17.22 -1.63
C LEU A 29 8.60 15.78 -2.16
N PRO A 30 7.90 14.83 -1.51
CA PRO A 30 7.74 13.49 -2.05
C PRO A 30 7.12 13.53 -3.46
N ARG A 31 7.56 12.61 -4.31
CA ARG A 31 7.03 12.51 -5.69
C ARG A 31 7.14 11.11 -6.25
N LEU A 32 6.29 10.81 -7.23
CA LEU A 32 6.41 9.61 -8.04
C LEU A 32 7.18 9.95 -9.32
N GLU A 33 8.25 9.21 -9.60
CA GLU A 33 8.98 9.29 -10.86
C GLU A 33 8.74 8.03 -11.69
N THR A 34 8.48 8.23 -13.00
CA THR A 34 8.31 7.12 -13.95
C THR A 34 9.33 7.27 -15.08
N ARG A 35 10.15 6.25 -15.29
CA ARG A 35 11.14 6.20 -16.35
C ARG A 35 11.09 4.83 -17.05
N ASN A 36 10.86 4.82 -18.35
CA ASN A 36 10.80 3.59 -19.15
C ASN A 36 9.80 2.55 -18.59
N GLY A 37 8.66 3.01 -18.09
CA GLY A 37 7.62 2.16 -17.50
C GLY A 37 7.97 1.57 -16.13
N ARG A 38 9.03 2.04 -15.47
CA ARG A 38 9.39 1.71 -14.09
C ARG A 38 9.14 2.91 -13.20
N HIS A 39 8.82 2.63 -11.94
CA HIS A 39 8.40 3.65 -10.99
C HIS A 39 9.37 3.73 -9.81
N ALA A 40 9.62 4.94 -9.34
CA ALA A 40 10.29 5.21 -8.07
C ALA A 40 9.47 6.18 -7.25
N PHE A 41 9.22 5.86 -6.00
CA PHE A 41 8.68 6.81 -5.05
C PHE A 41 9.84 7.51 -4.35
N ILE A 42 9.91 8.83 -4.47
CA ILE A 42 11.02 9.64 -3.97
C ILE A 42 10.60 10.32 -2.67
N VAL A 43 11.37 10.07 -1.62
CA VAL A 43 11.22 10.70 -0.30
C VAL A 43 12.60 11.18 0.14
N ASP A 44 12.71 12.43 0.61
CA ASP A 44 13.99 13.07 0.99
C ASP A 44 15.02 13.03 -0.16
N GLY A 45 14.56 13.24 -1.40
CA GLY A 45 15.40 13.27 -2.58
C GLY A 45 15.92 11.91 -3.09
N ALA A 46 15.52 10.79 -2.46
CA ALA A 46 16.01 9.45 -2.82
C ALA A 46 14.87 8.43 -2.95
N PRO A 47 15.04 7.36 -3.77
CA PRO A 47 14.08 6.27 -3.85
C PRO A 47 13.77 5.66 -2.48
N TYR A 48 12.49 5.39 -2.23
CA TYR A 48 11.95 4.92 -0.98
C TYR A 48 10.98 3.76 -1.22
N LEU A 49 11.13 2.67 -0.50
CA LEU A 49 10.18 1.56 -0.46
C LEU A 49 9.39 1.66 0.84
N MET A 50 8.09 1.83 0.74
CA MET A 50 7.20 1.86 1.90
C MET A 50 7.04 0.44 2.45
N LEU A 51 7.68 0.16 3.58
CA LEU A 51 7.41 -0.98 4.44
C LEU A 51 6.28 -0.53 5.37
N ALA A 52 5.08 -0.55 4.84
CA ALA A 52 3.95 0.10 5.48
C ALA A 52 3.20 -0.83 6.44
N ALA A 53 2.38 -0.24 7.27
CA ALA A 53 1.34 -0.91 8.05
C ALA A 53 0.17 0.03 8.20
N GLN A 54 -1.04 -0.46 7.96
CA GLN A 54 -2.25 0.33 8.11
C GLN A 54 -2.90 0.04 9.46
N ALA A 55 -3.20 1.10 10.19
CA ALA A 55 -3.97 1.03 11.44
C ALA A 55 -5.44 0.71 11.16
N ASN A 56 -6.16 0.21 12.18
CA ASN A 56 -7.61 0.03 12.11
C ASN A 56 -8.33 1.37 11.89
N ASN A 57 -9.53 1.30 11.29
CA ASN A 57 -10.26 2.47 10.83
C ASN A 57 -10.58 3.51 11.92
N SER A 58 -10.71 3.08 13.18
CA SER A 58 -11.02 3.95 14.32
C SER A 58 -9.82 4.22 15.23
N SER A 59 -8.60 3.91 14.77
CA SER A 59 -7.36 4.21 15.50
C SER A 59 -6.85 5.65 15.26
N ASN A 60 -7.64 6.47 14.60
CA ASN A 60 -7.35 7.85 14.24
C ASN A 60 -7.71 8.87 15.34
N TYR A 61 -7.42 8.51 16.59
CA TYR A 61 -7.59 9.40 17.75
C TYR A 61 -6.31 9.42 18.60
N PRO A 62 -5.98 10.54 19.26
CA PRO A 62 -4.74 10.65 20.04
C PRO A 62 -4.54 9.53 21.06
N ALA A 63 -5.62 9.12 21.74
CA ALA A 63 -5.57 8.05 22.75
C ALA A 63 -5.22 6.67 22.15
N MET A 64 -5.55 6.44 20.86
CA MET A 64 -5.34 5.15 20.20
C MET A 64 -3.91 5.00 19.63
N LEU A 65 -3.18 6.08 19.47
CA LEU A 65 -1.82 6.02 18.92
C LEU A 65 -0.86 5.22 19.81
N ALA A 66 -1.13 5.16 21.13
CA ALA A 66 -0.38 4.30 22.05
C ALA A 66 -0.48 2.80 21.72
N GLU A 67 -1.57 2.36 21.07
CA GLU A 67 -1.80 0.99 20.62
C GLU A 67 -1.30 0.75 19.18
N VAL A 68 -0.98 1.82 18.45
CA VAL A 68 -0.51 1.76 17.05
C VAL A 68 1.00 1.63 16.99
N TRP A 69 1.75 2.53 17.63
CA TRP A 69 3.21 2.60 17.49
C TRP A 69 3.95 1.32 17.89
N PRO A 70 3.60 0.62 19.00
CA PRO A 70 4.32 -0.59 19.39
C PRO A 70 4.29 -1.70 18.33
N THR A 71 3.17 -1.86 17.62
CA THR A 71 3.04 -2.84 16.54
C THR A 71 3.90 -2.45 15.34
N LEU A 72 3.87 -1.17 14.93
CA LEU A 72 4.71 -0.70 13.83
C LEU A 72 6.20 -0.88 14.11
N ASP A 73 6.64 -0.52 15.32
CA ASP A 73 8.02 -0.69 15.74
C ASP A 73 8.41 -2.17 15.78
N ARG A 74 7.52 -3.02 16.29
CA ARG A 74 7.70 -4.47 16.38
C ARG A 74 7.89 -5.13 15.01
N ILE A 75 7.14 -4.71 13.99
CA ILE A 75 7.24 -5.28 12.65
C ILE A 75 8.29 -4.58 11.77
N ASN A 76 9.02 -3.58 12.30
CA ASN A 76 9.99 -2.77 11.55
C ASN A 76 9.37 -1.99 10.38
N ALA A 77 8.11 -1.57 10.48
CA ALA A 77 7.50 -0.70 9.49
C ALA A 77 8.17 0.68 9.50
N ASN A 78 8.39 1.26 8.33
CA ASN A 78 8.91 2.63 8.18
C ASN A 78 7.81 3.66 7.87
N THR A 79 6.60 3.18 7.57
CA THR A 79 5.48 4.00 7.14
C THR A 79 4.19 3.54 7.82
N LEU A 80 3.46 4.47 8.41
CA LEU A 80 2.11 4.26 8.94
C LEU A 80 1.08 4.74 7.92
N GLU A 81 0.12 3.89 7.57
CA GLU A 81 -1.11 4.27 6.88
C GLU A 81 -2.21 4.47 7.91
N ILE A 82 -2.75 5.69 8.02
CA ILE A 82 -3.72 6.03 9.06
C ILE A 82 -4.80 6.97 8.54
N PRO A 83 -6.08 6.72 8.89
CA PRO A 83 -7.17 7.56 8.45
C PRO A 83 -7.24 8.90 9.20
N ILE A 84 -7.86 9.86 8.53
CA ILE A 84 -8.49 11.04 9.12
C ILE A 84 -9.88 11.19 8.52
N ALA A 85 -10.91 11.35 9.34
CA ALA A 85 -12.29 11.31 8.90
C ALA A 85 -12.90 12.72 8.77
N TRP A 86 -13.77 12.92 7.78
CA TRP A 86 -14.47 14.18 7.60
C TRP A 86 -15.27 14.57 8.84
N GLN A 87 -16.01 13.61 9.46
CA GLN A 87 -16.74 13.86 10.72
C GLN A 87 -15.84 14.29 11.89
N GLN A 88 -14.56 13.91 11.86
CA GLN A 88 -13.57 14.32 12.87
C GLN A 88 -13.05 15.73 12.59
N VAL A 89 -12.79 16.03 11.32
CA VAL A 89 -12.21 17.31 10.88
C VAL A 89 -13.25 18.43 10.88
N GLU A 90 -14.51 18.16 10.52
CA GLU A 90 -15.58 19.17 10.45
C GLU A 90 -16.86 18.64 11.15
N PRO A 91 -16.83 18.43 12.48
CA PRO A 91 -17.98 17.90 13.24
C PRO A 91 -19.19 18.84 13.18
N VAL A 92 -18.98 20.12 13.10
CA VAL A 92 -19.99 21.17 12.87
C VAL A 92 -19.64 21.88 11.58
N GLU A 93 -20.62 22.14 10.73
CA GLU A 93 -20.37 22.76 9.42
C GLU A 93 -19.61 24.07 9.54
N GLY A 94 -18.49 24.19 8.85
CA GLY A 94 -17.61 25.37 8.85
C GLY A 94 -16.69 25.47 10.08
N GLN A 95 -16.75 24.54 11.03
CA GLN A 95 -15.85 24.50 12.19
C GLN A 95 -14.89 23.31 12.06
N PHE A 96 -13.59 23.61 11.96
CA PHE A 96 -12.57 22.60 11.66
C PHE A 96 -11.72 22.28 12.90
N ASP A 97 -11.59 21.01 13.22
CA ASP A 97 -10.69 20.48 14.24
C ASP A 97 -9.58 19.67 13.56
N LEU A 98 -8.36 20.15 13.62
CA LEU A 98 -7.16 19.52 13.05
C LEU A 98 -6.17 19.10 14.15
N SER A 99 -6.60 19.09 15.40
CA SER A 99 -5.76 18.78 16.57
C SER A 99 -5.15 17.37 16.49
N PHE A 100 -5.87 16.40 15.91
CA PHE A 100 -5.33 15.07 15.71
C PHE A 100 -4.10 15.06 14.78
N LEU A 101 -4.08 15.88 13.72
CA LEU A 101 -2.92 15.97 12.82
C LEU A 101 -1.66 16.44 13.55
N GLN A 102 -1.78 17.38 14.48
CA GLN A 102 -0.63 17.84 15.26
C GLN A 102 -0.03 16.69 16.07
N VAL A 103 -0.88 15.97 16.81
CA VAL A 103 -0.43 14.85 17.64
C VAL A 103 0.17 13.74 16.78
N LEU A 104 -0.47 13.41 15.65
CA LEU A 104 0.00 12.39 14.71
C LEU A 104 1.39 12.73 14.15
N LEU A 105 1.59 13.96 13.67
CA LEU A 105 2.86 14.41 13.10
C LEU A 105 3.98 14.39 14.14
N ASP A 106 3.72 14.86 15.35
CA ASP A 106 4.72 14.90 16.42
C ASP A 106 5.14 13.49 16.84
N GLN A 107 4.18 12.57 16.99
CA GLN A 107 4.47 11.20 17.36
C GLN A 107 5.13 10.42 16.22
N ALA A 108 4.69 10.59 14.96
CA ALA A 108 5.32 9.96 13.81
C ALA A 108 6.82 10.34 13.69
N ARG A 109 7.15 11.61 13.93
CA ARG A 109 8.54 12.10 13.97
C ARG A 109 9.32 11.47 15.12
N ALA A 110 8.71 11.34 16.30
CA ALA A 110 9.35 10.72 17.47
C ALA A 110 9.65 9.23 17.24
N HIS A 111 8.82 8.53 16.45
CA HIS A 111 9.01 7.13 16.06
C HIS A 111 9.79 6.94 14.75
N ASP A 112 10.30 8.03 14.13
CA ASP A 112 10.99 7.98 12.82
C ASP A 112 10.15 7.28 11.74
N LYS A 113 8.86 7.62 11.65
CA LYS A 113 7.92 7.06 10.67
C LYS A 113 7.45 8.12 9.69
N ARG A 114 7.21 7.68 8.45
CA ARG A 114 6.46 8.44 7.46
C ARG A 114 4.98 8.07 7.54
N ILE A 115 4.14 8.97 7.04
CA ILE A 115 2.68 8.80 7.06
C ILE A 115 2.13 8.74 5.64
N VAL A 116 1.26 7.78 5.38
CA VAL A 116 0.26 7.82 4.32
C VAL A 116 -1.07 8.21 4.97
N LEU A 117 -1.59 9.36 4.60
CA LEU A 117 -2.81 9.89 5.21
C LEU A 117 -4.04 9.50 4.37
N LEU A 118 -4.99 8.81 5.00
CA LEU A 118 -6.18 8.29 4.34
C LEU A 118 -7.37 9.21 4.67
N TRP A 119 -7.91 9.93 3.67
CA TRP A 119 -9.08 10.76 3.85
C TRP A 119 -10.37 9.95 3.74
N PHE A 120 -11.05 9.75 4.85
CA PHE A 120 -12.38 9.12 4.90
C PHE A 120 -13.46 10.20 4.83
N GLY A 121 -13.88 10.53 3.61
CA GLY A 121 -14.87 11.57 3.31
C GLY A 121 -16.21 11.00 2.86
N THR A 122 -16.59 11.29 1.64
CA THR A 122 -17.84 10.82 1.01
C THR A 122 -17.93 9.30 0.90
N TRP A 123 -16.77 8.63 0.70
CA TRP A 123 -16.70 7.17 0.64
C TRP A 123 -15.69 6.59 1.63
N LYS A 124 -16.14 5.59 2.37
CA LYS A 124 -15.33 4.58 3.06
C LYS A 124 -16.07 3.24 2.97
N ASN A 125 -15.43 2.22 2.35
CA ASN A 125 -16.02 0.91 2.11
C ASN A 125 -17.39 1.02 1.40
N THR A 126 -17.45 1.80 0.32
CA THR A 126 -18.70 2.06 -0.41
C THR A 126 -19.86 2.61 0.45
N SER A 127 -19.55 3.36 1.51
CA SER A 127 -20.52 3.94 2.46
C SER A 127 -20.15 5.37 2.82
N TYR A 128 -21.13 6.16 3.27
CA TYR A 128 -20.94 7.52 3.77
C TYR A 128 -20.80 7.60 5.30
N ALA A 129 -20.44 6.49 5.96
CA ALA A 129 -20.45 6.38 7.42
C ALA A 129 -19.56 7.42 8.14
N TYR A 130 -18.48 7.85 7.49
CA TYR A 130 -17.50 8.82 8.05
C TYR A 130 -17.78 10.28 7.69
N THR A 131 -18.90 10.57 7.03
CA THR A 131 -19.35 11.96 6.83
C THR A 131 -19.90 12.53 8.14
N PRO A 132 -19.88 13.88 8.35
CA PRO A 132 -20.46 14.51 9.52
C PRO A 132 -21.96 14.31 9.62
N ASP A 133 -22.53 14.44 10.84
CA ASP A 133 -23.96 14.27 11.07
C ASP A 133 -24.80 15.31 10.30
N TRP A 134 -24.32 16.53 10.13
CA TRP A 134 -25.01 17.56 9.36
C TRP A 134 -25.13 17.22 7.85
N VAL A 135 -24.24 16.35 7.32
CA VAL A 135 -24.36 15.75 5.97
C VAL A 135 -25.36 14.59 5.99
N LYS A 136 -25.24 13.68 6.96
CA LYS A 136 -26.11 12.48 7.10
C LYS A 136 -27.58 12.87 7.24
N LEU A 137 -27.86 13.89 8.03
CA LEU A 137 -29.22 14.34 8.37
C LEU A 137 -29.87 15.25 7.33
N ASN A 138 -29.17 15.63 6.26
CA ASN A 138 -29.70 16.52 5.23
C ASN A 138 -29.67 15.92 3.81
N PRO A 139 -30.48 14.89 3.53
CA PRO A 139 -30.47 14.20 2.23
C PRO A 139 -30.97 15.08 1.08
N GLY A 140 -31.72 16.15 1.37
CA GLY A 140 -32.14 17.12 0.35
C GLY A 140 -30.97 17.93 -0.22
N ARG A 141 -30.00 18.23 0.61
CA ARG A 141 -28.76 18.94 0.23
C ARG A 141 -27.66 17.99 -0.22
N PHE A 142 -27.57 16.81 0.39
CA PHE A 142 -26.55 15.78 0.15
C PHE A 142 -27.21 14.51 -0.37
N PRO A 143 -27.53 14.43 -1.67
CA PRO A 143 -28.36 13.37 -2.22
C PRO A 143 -27.67 12.00 -2.14
N ARG A 144 -28.48 10.98 -1.84
CA ARG A 144 -28.10 9.57 -1.96
C ARG A 144 -28.20 9.13 -3.42
N MET A 145 -27.39 8.13 -3.79
CA MET A 145 -27.63 7.41 -5.04
C MET A 145 -29.03 6.83 -5.03
N LYS A 146 -29.68 6.79 -6.19
CA LYS A 146 -30.97 6.11 -6.38
C LYS A 146 -30.75 4.74 -6.99
N THR A 147 -31.48 3.76 -6.46
CA THR A 147 -31.59 2.42 -7.04
C THR A 147 -32.51 2.44 -8.28
N ARG A 148 -32.54 1.33 -9.03
CA ARG A 148 -33.39 1.21 -10.22
C ARG A 148 -34.90 1.38 -9.94
N ASP A 149 -35.35 1.02 -8.72
CA ASP A 149 -36.72 1.20 -8.26
C ASP A 149 -36.95 2.56 -7.56
N GLY A 150 -35.99 3.49 -7.64
CA GLY A 150 -36.11 4.88 -7.18
C GLY A 150 -35.90 5.09 -5.69
N LYS A 151 -35.51 4.06 -4.92
CA LYS A 151 -35.21 4.18 -3.50
C LYS A 151 -33.82 4.77 -3.27
N ASP A 152 -33.60 5.30 -2.07
CA ASP A 152 -32.26 5.73 -1.64
C ASP A 152 -31.35 4.54 -1.39
N HIS A 153 -30.14 4.60 -1.95
CA HIS A 153 -29.05 3.68 -1.65
C HIS A 153 -28.21 4.19 -0.47
N GLY A 154 -27.48 3.29 0.22
CA GLY A 154 -26.62 3.63 1.36
C GLY A 154 -25.32 4.37 1.00
N VAL A 155 -25.28 5.07 -0.15
CA VAL A 155 -24.09 5.78 -0.67
C VAL A 155 -24.51 7.17 -1.14
N LEU A 156 -23.67 8.17 -0.94
CA LEU A 156 -23.88 9.50 -1.50
C LEU A 156 -23.69 9.49 -3.03
N SER A 157 -24.47 10.29 -3.73
CA SER A 157 -24.38 10.41 -5.18
C SER A 157 -23.11 11.17 -5.60
N ALA A 158 -22.35 10.62 -6.54
CA ALA A 158 -21.23 11.32 -7.18
C ALA A 158 -21.66 12.57 -7.98
N HIS A 159 -22.97 12.75 -8.21
CA HIS A 159 -23.55 13.91 -8.86
C HIS A 159 -23.97 15.02 -7.86
N GLY A 160 -23.70 14.85 -6.57
CA GLY A 160 -24.02 15.82 -5.51
C GLY A 160 -23.03 16.97 -5.48
N GLU A 161 -23.31 18.08 -6.18
CA GLU A 161 -22.43 19.25 -6.23
C GLU A 161 -22.15 19.83 -4.84
N GLN A 162 -23.17 19.89 -3.97
CA GLN A 162 -23.03 20.36 -2.60
C GLN A 162 -22.16 19.41 -1.76
N THR A 163 -22.26 18.11 -2.01
CA THR A 163 -21.41 17.08 -1.34
C THR A 163 -19.95 17.28 -1.74
N LEU A 164 -19.69 17.37 -3.06
CA LEU A 164 -18.35 17.62 -3.58
C LEU A 164 -17.73 18.91 -3.00
N ALA A 165 -18.51 19.99 -3.01
CA ALA A 165 -18.02 21.28 -2.50
C ALA A 165 -17.68 21.23 -1.00
N ALA A 166 -18.51 20.57 -0.19
CA ALA A 166 -18.31 20.47 1.25
C ALA A 166 -17.14 19.54 1.60
N ASP A 167 -17.08 18.36 1.02
CA ASP A 167 -16.01 17.37 1.21
C ASP A 167 -14.66 17.97 0.74
N THR A 168 -14.63 18.60 -0.45
CA THR A 168 -13.42 19.28 -0.95
C THR A 168 -12.95 20.37 -0.01
N ARG A 169 -13.86 21.18 0.56
CA ARG A 169 -13.52 22.23 1.50
C ARG A 169 -12.81 21.65 2.74
N ALA A 170 -13.37 20.60 3.34
CA ALA A 170 -12.78 19.95 4.50
C ALA A 170 -11.42 19.32 4.18
N PHE A 171 -11.31 18.61 3.05
CA PHE A 171 -10.04 18.05 2.57
C PHE A 171 -8.98 19.11 2.33
N VAL A 172 -9.34 20.24 1.72
CA VAL A 172 -8.42 21.38 1.52
C VAL A 172 -7.91 21.92 2.84
N LYS A 173 -8.73 21.95 3.91
CA LYS A 173 -8.27 22.35 5.25
C LYS A 173 -7.18 21.43 5.81
N VAL A 174 -7.31 20.13 5.58
CA VAL A 174 -6.25 19.16 5.91
C VAL A 174 -4.96 19.48 5.14
N MET A 175 -5.07 19.72 3.83
CA MET A 175 -3.91 20.04 3.00
C MET A 175 -3.26 21.40 3.35
N GLU A 176 -4.05 22.40 3.73
CA GLU A 176 -3.56 23.68 4.27
C GLU A 176 -2.77 23.45 5.56
N TYR A 177 -3.31 22.65 6.47
CA TYR A 177 -2.61 22.31 7.70
C TYR A 177 -1.26 21.62 7.43
N LEU A 178 -1.23 20.65 6.53
CA LEU A 178 0.00 19.96 6.15
C LEU A 178 1.01 20.90 5.47
N ARG A 179 0.55 21.86 4.65
CA ARG A 179 1.44 22.89 4.07
C ARG A 179 2.12 23.71 5.16
N ASP A 180 1.35 24.12 6.18
CA ASP A 180 1.79 25.09 7.18
C ASP A 180 2.57 24.42 8.34
N HIS A 181 2.30 23.15 8.66
CA HIS A 181 2.82 22.45 9.84
C HIS A 181 3.68 21.20 9.54
N ASP A 182 3.73 20.74 8.28
CA ASP A 182 4.52 19.56 7.88
C ASP A 182 5.53 19.91 6.77
N GLN A 183 6.43 20.85 7.05
CA GLN A 183 7.51 21.22 6.12
C GLN A 183 8.58 20.12 5.97
N GLN A 184 8.65 19.18 6.93
CA GLN A 184 9.53 18.02 6.89
C GLN A 184 8.96 16.89 6.01
N ASN A 185 7.74 17.06 5.47
CA ASN A 185 7.04 16.05 4.68
C ASN A 185 6.97 14.69 5.41
N THR A 186 6.54 14.70 6.68
CA THR A 186 6.22 13.51 7.46
C THR A 186 5.11 12.73 6.78
N VAL A 187 4.09 13.42 6.25
CA VAL A 187 3.11 12.89 5.32
C VAL A 187 3.71 12.86 3.92
N ILE A 188 3.89 11.66 3.38
CA ILE A 188 4.53 11.45 2.08
C ILE A 188 3.57 11.13 0.95
N LEU A 189 2.36 10.69 1.27
CA LEU A 189 1.35 10.23 0.31
C LEU A 189 -0.05 10.44 0.90
N VAL A 190 -1.04 10.75 0.07
CA VAL A 190 -2.42 10.95 0.51
C VAL A 190 -3.36 10.09 -0.32
N GLN A 191 -4.34 9.47 0.34
CA GLN A 191 -5.44 8.75 -0.30
C GLN A 191 -6.74 9.56 -0.15
N PRO A 192 -7.20 10.28 -1.18
CA PRO A 192 -8.48 10.94 -1.16
C PRO A 192 -9.61 9.93 -1.35
N GLN A 193 -10.42 9.71 -0.33
CA GLN A 193 -11.45 8.68 -0.25
C GLN A 193 -10.90 7.25 -0.10
N ASN A 194 -11.71 6.32 0.36
CA ASN A 194 -11.32 4.93 0.53
C ASN A 194 -12.37 4.00 -0.07
N GLU A 195 -11.92 3.03 -0.90
CA GLU A 195 -12.76 2.01 -1.51
C GLU A 195 -14.07 2.58 -2.05
N THR A 196 -13.92 3.49 -3.01
CA THR A 196 -15.03 4.28 -3.57
C THR A 196 -16.01 3.43 -4.37
N GLY A 197 -17.22 3.95 -4.55
CA GLY A 197 -18.26 3.33 -5.39
C GLY A 197 -19.43 2.79 -4.61
N SER A 198 -20.12 1.79 -5.16
CA SER A 198 -21.35 1.21 -4.59
C SER A 198 -21.47 -0.26 -4.92
N TYR A 199 -21.93 -1.07 -3.95
CA TYR A 199 -22.30 -2.46 -4.16
C TYR A 199 -23.79 -2.58 -4.55
N ARG A 200 -24.14 -3.56 -5.39
CA ARG A 200 -25.53 -3.91 -5.79
C ARG A 200 -26.32 -2.75 -6.40
N ASN A 201 -25.62 -1.71 -6.81
CA ASN A 201 -26.20 -0.58 -7.52
C ASN A 201 -25.13 -0.02 -8.48
N PRO A 202 -25.09 -0.49 -9.74
CA PRO A 202 -23.94 -0.25 -10.63
C PRO A 202 -23.82 1.22 -11.06
N ARG A 203 -24.85 2.06 -10.90
CA ARG A 203 -24.80 3.51 -11.05
C ARG A 203 -25.91 4.21 -10.28
N ASP A 204 -25.88 5.53 -10.22
CA ASP A 204 -27.00 6.35 -9.76
C ASP A 204 -28.10 6.39 -10.82
N PHE A 205 -29.29 5.88 -10.48
CA PHE A 205 -30.50 5.91 -11.32
C PHE A 205 -31.39 7.13 -11.04
N GLY A 206 -30.95 8.11 -10.30
CA GLY A 206 -31.62 9.39 -10.11
C GLY A 206 -31.73 10.20 -11.40
N ALA A 207 -32.54 11.27 -11.38
CA ALA A 207 -32.80 12.09 -12.56
C ALA A 207 -31.51 12.62 -13.23
N THR A 208 -30.56 13.11 -12.46
CA THR A 208 -29.27 13.58 -12.97
C THR A 208 -28.46 12.43 -13.58
N GLY A 209 -28.32 11.29 -12.87
CA GLY A 209 -27.62 10.11 -13.38
C GLY A 209 -28.21 9.62 -14.70
N ASN A 210 -29.55 9.50 -14.80
CA ASN A 210 -30.23 9.07 -16.04
C ASN A 210 -30.03 10.06 -17.19
N ARG A 211 -30.10 11.34 -16.93
CA ARG A 211 -29.87 12.37 -17.96
C ARG A 211 -28.44 12.33 -18.50
N LEU A 212 -27.45 12.18 -17.63
CA LEU A 212 -26.05 12.10 -18.02
C LEU A 212 -25.70 10.77 -18.70
N PHE A 213 -26.31 9.67 -18.28
CA PHE A 213 -26.12 8.35 -18.90
C PHE A 213 -26.61 8.29 -20.35
N ALA A 214 -27.63 9.07 -20.70
CA ALA A 214 -28.11 9.17 -22.08
C ALA A 214 -27.20 9.97 -23.04
N GLN A 215 -26.19 10.65 -22.50
CA GLN A 215 -25.27 11.46 -23.31
C GLN A 215 -24.12 10.61 -23.92
N GLN A 216 -23.37 11.23 -24.84
CA GLN A 216 -22.15 10.68 -25.38
C GLN A 216 -21.08 10.53 -24.28
N ILE A 217 -20.24 9.52 -24.42
CA ILE A 217 -19.09 9.40 -23.50
C ILE A 217 -18.16 10.62 -23.63
N PRO A 218 -17.50 11.05 -22.55
CA PRO A 218 -16.58 12.19 -22.57
C PRO A 218 -15.42 12.00 -23.55
N ALA A 219 -14.99 13.07 -24.23
CA ALA A 219 -13.93 13.03 -25.22
C ALA A 219 -12.59 12.48 -24.67
N ALA A 220 -12.27 12.74 -23.41
CA ALA A 220 -11.07 12.19 -22.77
C ALA A 220 -11.14 10.66 -22.64
N LEU A 221 -12.32 10.13 -22.27
CA LEU A 221 -12.55 8.69 -22.19
C LEU A 221 -12.52 8.05 -23.59
N ALA A 222 -13.16 8.69 -24.58
CA ALA A 222 -13.13 8.24 -25.97
C ALA A 222 -11.68 8.10 -26.49
N ARG A 223 -10.84 9.10 -26.26
CA ARG A 223 -9.42 9.06 -26.65
C ARG A 223 -8.64 7.94 -25.93
N LYS A 224 -8.86 7.75 -24.63
CA LYS A 224 -8.13 6.75 -23.85
C LYS A 224 -8.51 5.32 -24.23
N THR A 225 -9.80 5.07 -24.51
CA THR A 225 -10.34 3.73 -24.75
C THR A 225 -10.54 3.37 -26.22
N GLY A 226 -10.48 4.34 -27.13
CA GLY A 226 -10.81 4.16 -28.55
C GLY A 226 -12.31 3.93 -28.81
N LYS A 227 -13.18 4.13 -27.80
CA LYS A 227 -14.63 3.92 -27.89
C LYS A 227 -15.37 5.22 -28.24
N SER A 228 -16.61 5.11 -28.77
CA SER A 228 -17.43 6.27 -29.12
C SER A 228 -18.92 5.96 -28.95
N GLY A 229 -19.76 6.98 -29.02
CA GLY A 229 -21.18 6.87 -28.86
C GLY A 229 -21.66 7.13 -27.43
N THR A 230 -22.93 6.77 -27.16
CA THR A 230 -23.47 6.81 -25.79
C THR A 230 -22.81 5.76 -24.90
N TRP A 231 -23.00 5.85 -23.58
CA TRP A 231 -22.47 4.86 -22.64
C TRP A 231 -22.86 3.43 -23.02
N SER A 232 -24.15 3.20 -23.39
CA SER A 232 -24.61 1.87 -23.81
C SER A 232 -23.95 1.39 -25.10
N GLN A 233 -23.73 2.28 -26.07
CA GLN A 233 -23.04 1.93 -27.33
C GLN A 233 -21.57 1.62 -27.10
N ALA A 234 -20.91 2.40 -26.25
CA ALA A 234 -19.48 2.27 -25.99
C ALA A 234 -19.12 1.05 -25.12
N PHE A 235 -19.92 0.73 -24.11
CA PHE A 235 -19.58 -0.25 -23.08
C PHE A 235 -20.56 -1.44 -22.97
N GLY A 236 -21.71 -1.44 -23.69
CA GLY A 236 -22.64 -2.56 -23.68
C GLY A 236 -23.11 -2.94 -22.28
N ALA A 237 -22.96 -4.20 -21.89
CA ALA A 237 -23.32 -4.70 -20.56
C ALA A 237 -22.57 -4.05 -19.40
N GLN A 238 -21.41 -3.46 -19.64
CA GLN A 238 -20.62 -2.75 -18.63
C GLN A 238 -20.90 -1.24 -18.58
N ALA A 239 -21.91 -0.75 -19.31
CA ALA A 239 -22.19 0.68 -19.46
C ALA A 239 -22.50 1.39 -18.13
N ASP A 240 -23.37 0.80 -17.30
CA ASP A 240 -23.75 1.36 -16.00
C ASP A 240 -22.51 1.52 -15.10
N ARG A 241 -21.66 0.49 -15.07
CA ARG A 241 -20.43 0.46 -14.27
C ARG A 241 -19.37 1.44 -14.79
N ALA A 242 -19.14 1.49 -16.11
CA ALA A 242 -18.22 2.43 -16.73
C ALA A 242 -18.65 3.90 -16.47
N PHE A 243 -19.94 4.17 -16.55
CA PHE A 243 -20.53 5.46 -16.23
C PHE A 243 -20.26 5.85 -14.77
N ASN A 244 -20.59 4.97 -13.83
CA ASN A 244 -20.37 5.24 -12.41
C ASN A 244 -18.89 5.47 -12.10
N THR A 245 -18.02 4.63 -12.66
CA THR A 245 -16.56 4.78 -12.51
C THR A 245 -16.08 6.15 -12.99
N TRP A 246 -16.55 6.61 -14.14
CA TRP A 246 -16.18 7.94 -14.64
C TRP A 246 -16.55 9.06 -13.67
N TYR A 247 -17.78 9.06 -13.15
CA TYR A 247 -18.25 10.15 -12.30
C TYR A 247 -17.67 10.08 -10.88
N VAL A 248 -17.48 8.91 -10.33
CA VAL A 248 -16.74 8.72 -9.05
C VAL A 248 -15.30 9.19 -9.21
N ALA A 249 -14.61 8.78 -10.27
CA ALA A 249 -13.24 9.20 -10.54
C ALA A 249 -13.13 10.72 -10.78
N SER A 250 -14.10 11.32 -11.47
CA SER A 250 -14.17 12.77 -11.70
C SER A 250 -14.36 13.55 -10.39
N TYR A 251 -15.20 13.04 -9.49
CA TYR A 251 -15.39 13.59 -8.15
C TYR A 251 -14.07 13.60 -7.36
N VAL A 252 -13.43 12.44 -7.28
CA VAL A 252 -12.15 12.30 -6.56
C VAL A 252 -11.04 13.16 -7.21
N ASN A 253 -11.03 13.25 -8.54
CA ASN A 253 -10.12 14.13 -9.26
C ASN A 253 -10.26 15.61 -8.85
N ALA A 254 -11.50 16.09 -8.74
CA ALA A 254 -11.75 17.47 -8.35
C ALA A 254 -11.20 17.77 -6.95
N MET A 255 -11.40 16.86 -6.01
CA MET A 255 -10.83 16.96 -4.66
C MET A 255 -9.31 16.92 -4.67
N ALA A 256 -8.72 15.91 -5.32
CA ALA A 256 -7.28 15.73 -5.42
C ALA A 256 -6.60 16.94 -6.06
N ALA A 257 -7.17 17.46 -7.15
CA ALA A 257 -6.67 18.66 -7.82
C ALA A 257 -6.71 19.89 -6.91
N ALA A 258 -7.77 20.05 -6.11
CA ALA A 258 -7.88 21.14 -5.13
C ALA A 258 -6.81 21.01 -4.03
N GLY A 259 -6.63 19.81 -3.47
CA GLY A 259 -5.62 19.56 -2.46
C GLY A 259 -4.18 19.75 -2.98
N LYS A 260 -3.86 19.26 -4.18
CA LYS A 260 -2.54 19.44 -4.81
C LYS A 260 -2.19 20.89 -5.11
N LYS A 261 -3.18 21.76 -5.35
CA LYS A 261 -2.95 23.22 -5.47
C LYS A 261 -2.42 23.84 -4.17
N VAL A 262 -2.73 23.25 -3.02
CA VAL A 262 -2.31 23.72 -1.71
C VAL A 262 -0.97 23.12 -1.31
N LYS A 263 -0.86 21.78 -1.34
CA LYS A 263 0.39 21.05 -1.10
C LYS A 263 0.45 19.88 -2.12
N PRO A 264 1.38 19.89 -3.10
CA PRO A 264 1.37 18.94 -4.21
C PRO A 264 2.01 17.59 -3.83
N LEU A 265 1.47 16.95 -2.77
CA LEU A 265 1.81 15.59 -2.41
C LEU A 265 1.28 14.60 -3.46
N PRO A 266 1.96 13.49 -3.72
CA PRO A 266 1.40 12.38 -4.48
C PRO A 266 0.10 11.87 -3.87
N MET A 267 -0.84 11.45 -4.75
CA MET A 267 -2.14 10.94 -4.31
C MET A 267 -2.50 9.66 -5.06
N TYR A 268 -3.08 8.70 -4.35
CA TYR A 268 -3.54 7.44 -4.93
C TYR A 268 -4.98 7.12 -4.51
N VAL A 269 -5.56 6.13 -5.14
CA VAL A 269 -6.87 5.58 -4.75
C VAL A 269 -6.78 4.05 -4.68
N ASN A 270 -7.57 3.46 -3.79
CA ASN A 270 -7.62 2.03 -3.53
C ASN A 270 -8.95 1.40 -3.97
N ALA A 271 -8.93 0.10 -4.20
CA ALA A 271 -10.06 -0.66 -4.72
C ALA A 271 -10.43 -1.84 -3.83
N SER A 272 -11.70 -1.90 -3.41
CA SER A 272 -12.32 -3.11 -2.90
C SER A 272 -12.48 -4.12 -4.04
N LEU A 273 -11.73 -5.21 -4.00
CA LEU A 273 -11.67 -6.21 -5.07
C LEU A 273 -12.70 -7.33 -4.88
N ALA A 274 -13.23 -7.84 -5.99
CA ALA A 274 -14.22 -8.91 -6.00
C ALA A 274 -13.90 -10.00 -7.05
N GLY A 275 -12.65 -10.43 -7.09
CA GLY A 275 -12.13 -11.40 -8.04
C GLY A 275 -11.35 -10.77 -9.20
N PRO A 276 -10.38 -11.50 -9.79
CA PRO A 276 -9.47 -10.96 -10.81
C PRO A 276 -10.07 -10.93 -12.22
N SER A 277 -11.38 -11.09 -12.39
CA SER A 277 -12.05 -11.03 -13.70
C SER A 277 -11.87 -9.67 -14.38
N ASN A 278 -11.67 -9.67 -15.69
CA ASN A 278 -11.67 -8.44 -16.50
C ASN A 278 -13.08 -8.05 -16.98
N VAL A 279 -14.08 -8.91 -16.75
CA VAL A 279 -15.49 -8.66 -17.08
C VAL A 279 -16.33 -9.12 -15.87
N PRO A 280 -16.26 -8.37 -14.75
CA PRO A 280 -17.03 -8.73 -13.56
C PRO A 280 -18.54 -8.52 -13.77
N ASP A 281 -19.33 -9.19 -12.94
CA ASP A 281 -20.77 -8.86 -12.81
C ASP A 281 -20.90 -7.42 -12.26
N PRO A 282 -21.56 -6.50 -12.97
CA PRO A 282 -21.70 -5.12 -12.52
C PRO A 282 -22.36 -4.95 -11.15
N ASP A 283 -23.28 -5.85 -10.78
CA ASP A 283 -23.96 -5.83 -9.49
C ASP A 283 -23.16 -6.57 -8.38
N GLY A 284 -22.18 -7.39 -8.75
CA GLY A 284 -21.37 -8.21 -7.85
C GLY A 284 -20.11 -7.54 -7.34
N VAL A 285 -19.75 -6.36 -7.86
CA VAL A 285 -18.51 -5.64 -7.53
C VAL A 285 -18.78 -4.23 -7.04
N ALA A 286 -17.80 -3.60 -6.38
CA ALA A 286 -17.86 -2.17 -6.04
C ALA A 286 -17.79 -1.33 -7.32
N SER A 287 -18.93 -0.96 -7.86
CA SER A 287 -19.00 -0.12 -9.06
C SER A 287 -18.58 1.31 -8.75
N GLY A 288 -17.59 1.81 -9.48
CA GLY A 288 -17.03 3.16 -9.30
C GLY A 288 -15.59 3.15 -8.74
N GLY A 289 -15.20 2.11 -7.99
CA GLY A 289 -13.83 1.96 -7.51
C GLY A 289 -12.80 1.67 -8.61
N PRO A 290 -11.49 1.88 -8.35
CA PRO A 290 -10.43 1.69 -9.35
C PRO A 290 -10.03 0.21 -9.51
N GLN A 291 -11.00 -0.66 -9.81
CA GLN A 291 -10.73 -2.07 -10.04
C GLN A 291 -9.95 -2.29 -11.35
N GLN A 292 -9.28 -3.42 -11.44
CA GLN A 292 -8.30 -3.75 -12.49
C GLN A 292 -8.81 -3.57 -13.94
N ASP A 293 -10.09 -3.74 -14.17
CA ASP A 293 -10.71 -3.65 -15.51
C ASP A 293 -11.14 -2.23 -15.90
N VAL A 294 -11.17 -1.29 -14.97
CA VAL A 294 -11.57 0.11 -15.20
C VAL A 294 -10.46 1.12 -14.95
N LEU A 295 -9.21 0.68 -14.80
CA LEU A 295 -8.07 1.58 -14.56
C LEU A 295 -7.93 2.65 -15.66
N ASP A 296 -8.22 2.32 -16.92
CA ASP A 296 -8.15 3.29 -18.01
C ASP A 296 -9.23 4.37 -17.91
N ILE A 297 -10.39 4.05 -17.34
CA ILE A 297 -11.44 5.04 -17.05
C ILE A 297 -10.96 5.99 -15.96
N TRP A 298 -10.40 5.45 -14.88
CA TRP A 298 -9.81 6.24 -13.79
C TRP A 298 -8.70 7.17 -14.29
N LYS A 299 -7.78 6.66 -15.13
CA LYS A 299 -6.69 7.47 -15.69
C LYS A 299 -7.19 8.58 -16.61
N ALA A 300 -8.29 8.35 -17.32
CA ALA A 300 -8.91 9.37 -18.17
C ALA A 300 -9.68 10.43 -17.38
N ALA A 301 -10.36 10.02 -16.28
CA ALA A 301 -11.23 10.87 -15.49
C ALA A 301 -10.50 11.61 -14.36
N ALA A 302 -9.39 11.02 -13.84
CA ALA A 302 -8.72 11.52 -12.64
C ALA A 302 -7.21 11.75 -12.85
N PRO A 303 -6.78 12.69 -13.69
CA PRO A 303 -5.37 12.99 -13.94
C PRO A 303 -4.63 13.56 -12.72
N ALA A 304 -5.33 14.01 -11.68
CA ALA A 304 -4.72 14.45 -10.41
C ALA A 304 -4.34 13.28 -9.49
N ILE A 305 -4.78 12.06 -9.80
CA ILE A 305 -4.39 10.83 -9.08
C ILE A 305 -3.19 10.20 -9.78
N ASP A 306 -2.12 9.97 -9.03
CA ASP A 306 -0.86 9.48 -9.56
C ASP A 306 -0.93 7.98 -9.91
N PHE A 307 -1.59 7.17 -9.06
CA PHE A 307 -1.77 5.74 -9.33
C PHE A 307 -2.99 5.16 -8.62
N GLN A 308 -3.39 3.96 -9.03
CA GLN A 308 -4.46 3.16 -8.49
C GLN A 308 -3.88 1.90 -7.83
N ALA A 309 -4.44 1.46 -6.71
CA ALA A 309 -3.91 0.39 -5.88
C ALA A 309 -4.96 -0.66 -5.51
N PRO A 310 -4.59 -1.95 -5.36
CA PRO A 310 -5.49 -3.02 -4.96
C PRO A 310 -5.51 -3.22 -3.44
N ASP A 311 -6.68 -3.45 -2.85
CA ASP A 311 -6.84 -3.95 -1.50
C ASP A 311 -7.08 -5.46 -1.56
N ILE A 312 -6.13 -6.25 -1.05
CA ILE A 312 -6.04 -7.67 -1.31
C ILE A 312 -6.42 -8.48 -0.08
N TYR A 313 -7.61 -9.06 -0.09
CA TYR A 313 -8.10 -9.94 0.96
C TYR A 313 -8.44 -11.35 0.44
N ASP A 314 -8.21 -11.62 -0.84
CA ASP A 314 -8.33 -12.96 -1.41
C ASP A 314 -7.24 -13.87 -0.82
N ARG A 315 -7.62 -15.10 -0.47
CA ARG A 315 -6.70 -16.08 0.13
C ARG A 315 -6.04 -17.00 -0.89
N LYS A 316 -6.51 -16.98 -2.16
CA LYS A 316 -5.94 -17.77 -3.24
C LYS A 316 -4.70 -17.09 -3.80
N SER A 317 -3.55 -17.76 -3.67
CA SER A 317 -2.26 -17.22 -4.15
C SER A 317 -2.28 -16.85 -5.64
N GLU A 318 -2.97 -17.65 -6.46
CA GLU A 318 -3.14 -17.36 -7.90
C GLU A 318 -3.86 -16.03 -8.15
N ASN A 319 -4.94 -15.76 -7.42
CA ASN A 319 -5.69 -14.52 -7.57
C ASN A 319 -4.85 -13.30 -7.12
N ILE A 320 -4.12 -13.44 -6.02
CA ILE A 320 -3.25 -12.37 -5.52
C ILE A 320 -2.19 -12.02 -6.57
N VAL A 321 -1.52 -13.02 -7.14
CA VAL A 321 -0.53 -12.82 -8.21
C VAL A 321 -1.16 -12.11 -9.41
N GLN A 322 -2.35 -12.51 -9.83
CA GLN A 322 -3.07 -11.84 -10.91
C GLN A 322 -3.40 -10.37 -10.60
N TYR A 323 -3.79 -10.04 -9.36
CA TYR A 323 -3.99 -8.63 -8.97
C TYR A 323 -2.67 -7.85 -9.07
N LEU A 324 -1.57 -8.38 -8.53
CA LEU A 324 -0.26 -7.72 -8.62
C LEU A 324 0.13 -7.44 -10.08
N ASP A 325 -0.08 -8.41 -10.99
CA ASP A 325 0.22 -8.26 -12.42
C ASP A 325 -0.65 -7.19 -13.10
N LYS A 326 -1.92 -7.08 -12.71
CA LYS A 326 -2.86 -6.12 -13.32
C LYS A 326 -2.62 -4.68 -12.88
N TYR A 327 -2.12 -4.47 -11.65
CA TYR A 327 -1.82 -3.13 -11.16
C TYR A 327 -0.38 -2.70 -11.44
N ALA A 328 0.56 -3.63 -11.66
CA ALA A 328 1.93 -3.35 -12.07
C ALA A 328 2.00 -2.99 -13.57
N ARG A 329 1.66 -1.76 -13.92
CA ARG A 329 1.61 -1.29 -15.31
C ARG A 329 2.67 -0.23 -15.58
N PRO A 330 3.14 -0.08 -16.83
CA PRO A 330 4.06 1.01 -17.20
C PRO A 330 3.51 2.42 -16.92
N ASP A 331 2.17 2.57 -16.84
CA ASP A 331 1.47 3.81 -16.52
C ASP A 331 0.83 3.80 -15.12
N ASN A 332 1.16 2.82 -14.28
CA ASN A 332 0.61 2.69 -12.92
C ASN A 332 1.62 2.05 -11.98
N ALA A 333 2.08 2.79 -10.99
CA ALA A 333 2.95 2.26 -9.95
C ALA A 333 2.19 1.23 -9.09
N LEU A 334 2.83 0.09 -8.80
CA LEU A 334 2.27 -0.91 -7.91
C LEU A 334 2.56 -0.51 -6.45
N MET A 335 1.51 -0.34 -5.68
CA MET A 335 1.50 -0.33 -4.22
C MET A 335 0.38 -1.26 -3.76
N VAL A 336 0.58 -1.99 -2.68
CA VAL A 336 -0.47 -2.75 -2.00
C VAL A 336 -0.73 -2.07 -0.66
N PRO A 337 -1.68 -1.11 -0.59
CA PRO A 337 -1.92 -0.33 0.64
C PRO A 337 -2.72 -1.11 1.67
N GLU A 338 -3.50 -2.10 1.23
CA GLU A 338 -4.22 -3.00 2.11
C GLU A 338 -4.03 -4.45 1.66
N ILE A 339 -3.57 -5.29 2.59
CA ILE A 339 -3.59 -6.75 2.45
C ILE A 339 -3.95 -7.36 3.80
N GLY A 340 -4.52 -8.56 3.81
CA GLY A 340 -4.84 -9.25 5.07
C GLY A 340 -3.63 -9.34 6.00
N ASN A 341 -3.83 -9.18 7.31
CA ASN A 341 -2.76 -9.25 8.31
C ASN A 341 -2.53 -10.66 8.87
N GLY A 342 -3.11 -11.70 8.28
CA GLY A 342 -2.75 -13.08 8.60
C GLY A 342 -1.33 -13.41 8.10
N LYS A 343 -0.61 -14.26 8.84
CA LYS A 343 0.78 -14.63 8.52
C LYS A 343 0.96 -15.16 7.10
N GLU A 344 -0.07 -15.79 6.53
CA GLU A 344 -0.08 -16.31 5.16
C GLU A 344 -0.01 -15.22 4.09
N PHE A 345 -0.38 -13.98 4.42
CA PHE A 345 -0.31 -12.86 3.49
C PHE A 345 1.10 -12.25 3.41
N ALA A 346 1.92 -12.40 4.44
CA ALA A 346 3.25 -11.79 4.50
C ALA A 346 4.17 -12.23 3.33
N ARG A 347 4.01 -13.48 2.84
CA ARG A 347 4.77 -14.00 1.69
C ARG A 347 4.60 -13.19 0.41
N PHE A 348 3.46 -12.47 0.26
CA PHE A 348 3.17 -11.66 -0.93
C PHE A 348 3.92 -10.32 -0.97
N PHE A 349 4.63 -9.97 0.09
CA PHE A 349 5.61 -8.90 0.07
C PHE A 349 6.66 -9.10 -1.04
N TYR A 350 7.19 -10.32 -1.18
CA TYR A 350 8.23 -10.62 -2.16
C TYR A 350 7.78 -10.46 -3.63
N PRO A 351 6.66 -11.04 -4.07
CA PRO A 351 6.19 -10.80 -5.43
C PRO A 351 5.77 -9.34 -5.68
N THR A 352 5.38 -8.59 -4.65
CA THR A 352 5.08 -7.15 -4.77
C THR A 352 6.35 -6.37 -5.09
N ILE A 353 7.40 -6.49 -4.28
CA ILE A 353 8.67 -5.78 -4.53
C ILE A 353 9.38 -6.30 -5.78
N GLY A 354 9.20 -7.58 -6.12
CA GLY A 354 9.72 -8.19 -7.34
C GLY A 354 9.10 -7.65 -8.62
N ARG A 355 7.92 -7.04 -8.55
CA ARG A 355 7.28 -6.32 -9.67
C ARG A 355 7.60 -4.83 -9.69
N GLY A 356 8.61 -4.40 -8.92
CA GLY A 356 8.94 -3.00 -8.75
C GLY A 356 7.92 -2.23 -7.91
N GLY A 357 7.22 -2.93 -7.02
CA GLY A 357 6.27 -2.31 -6.07
C GLY A 357 6.95 -1.27 -5.20
N ILE A 358 6.28 -0.13 -5.00
CA ILE A 358 6.77 1.01 -4.21
C ILE A 358 6.32 0.96 -2.75
N GLY A 359 5.41 0.03 -2.40
CA GLY A 359 4.93 -0.13 -1.04
C GLY A 359 4.08 -1.38 -0.84
N PHE A 360 4.02 -1.82 0.43
CA PHE A 360 3.22 -2.94 0.88
C PHE A 360 2.80 -2.71 2.33
N GLY A 361 1.48 -2.81 2.63
CA GLY A 361 0.90 -2.50 3.93
C GLY A 361 -0.17 -3.52 4.35
N PRO A 362 0.08 -4.38 5.36
CA PRO A 362 -0.99 -5.15 5.99
C PRO A 362 -1.94 -4.23 6.76
N PHE A 363 -3.25 -4.51 6.66
CA PHE A 363 -4.31 -3.75 7.32
C PHE A 363 -4.60 -4.26 8.72
N GLY A 364 -4.91 -3.34 9.66
CA GLY A 364 -5.27 -3.68 11.04
C GLY A 364 -4.06 -4.05 11.90
N MET A 365 -2.97 -3.32 11.73
CA MET A 365 -1.70 -3.54 12.44
C MET A 365 -1.60 -2.62 13.66
N ASP A 366 -2.53 -2.80 14.60
CA ASP A 366 -2.50 -2.17 15.92
C ASP A 366 -3.09 -3.09 16.99
N ASP A 367 -2.79 -2.84 18.26
CA ASP A 367 -3.23 -3.68 19.40
C ASP A 367 -4.49 -3.14 20.07
N THR A 368 -5.49 -2.76 19.28
CA THR A 368 -6.76 -2.22 19.78
C THR A 368 -7.76 -3.30 20.20
N GLY A 369 -7.40 -4.58 20.07
CA GLY A 369 -8.27 -5.72 20.35
C GLY A 369 -9.34 -5.96 19.27
N TYR A 370 -9.28 -5.26 18.14
CA TYR A 370 -10.11 -5.52 16.98
C TYR A 370 -9.41 -6.52 16.05
N PHE A 371 -10.13 -7.54 15.61
CA PHE A 371 -9.59 -8.59 14.74
C PHE A 371 -10.20 -8.53 13.35
N ASN A 372 -9.38 -8.83 12.34
CA ASN A 372 -9.78 -8.73 10.94
C ASN A 372 -10.27 -10.05 10.32
N TYR A 373 -10.42 -11.11 11.10
CA TYR A 373 -10.97 -12.36 10.57
C TYR A 373 -12.42 -12.16 10.07
N PRO A 374 -12.82 -12.71 8.90
CA PRO A 374 -12.07 -13.62 8.02
C PRO A 374 -11.16 -12.93 6.97
N LEU A 375 -11.12 -11.61 6.90
CA LEU A 375 -10.30 -10.90 5.91
C LEU A 375 -8.80 -11.00 6.24
N GLY A 376 -8.44 -11.00 7.51
CA GLY A 376 -7.08 -11.17 8.00
C GLY A 376 -7.00 -12.20 9.13
N SER A 377 -6.17 -11.92 10.13
CA SER A 377 -5.97 -12.76 11.31
C SER A 377 -7.08 -12.62 12.33
N ASP A 378 -7.30 -13.67 13.12
CA ASP A 378 -8.16 -13.65 14.31
C ASP A 378 -7.45 -13.10 15.55
N ARG A 379 -6.14 -12.83 15.44
CA ARG A 379 -5.30 -12.22 16.48
C ARG A 379 -3.97 -11.72 15.90
N LEU A 380 -3.35 -10.77 16.57
CA LEU A 380 -1.98 -10.32 16.28
C LEU A 380 -1.01 -10.94 17.29
N ASP A 381 -0.84 -12.26 17.25
CA ASP A 381 0.14 -12.94 18.08
C ASP A 381 1.58 -12.78 17.54
N LYS A 382 2.52 -13.31 18.32
CA LYS A 382 3.95 -13.24 17.98
C LYS A 382 4.25 -13.80 16.58
N ASP A 383 3.65 -14.92 16.22
CA ASP A 383 3.93 -15.60 14.94
C ASP A 383 3.37 -14.80 13.76
N THR A 384 2.21 -14.20 13.93
CA THR A 384 1.60 -13.30 12.94
C THR A 384 2.47 -12.06 12.74
N LEU A 385 2.90 -11.42 13.82
CA LEU A 385 3.76 -10.22 13.73
C LEU A 385 5.14 -10.55 13.16
N ASP A 386 5.75 -11.67 13.55
CA ASP A 386 7.08 -12.08 13.05
C ASP A 386 7.06 -12.39 11.55
N ALA A 387 5.95 -12.88 11.01
CA ALA A 387 5.81 -13.12 9.58
C ALA A 387 6.02 -11.85 8.73
N PHE A 388 5.59 -10.67 9.23
CA PHE A 388 5.84 -9.38 8.60
C PHE A 388 7.16 -8.74 9.05
N ALA A 389 7.52 -8.90 10.33
CA ALA A 389 8.70 -8.27 10.93
C ALA A 389 10.01 -8.74 10.29
N LEU A 390 10.14 -10.03 9.99
CA LEU A 390 11.39 -10.60 9.47
C LEU A 390 11.72 -10.09 8.07
N PRO A 391 10.83 -10.17 7.05
CA PRO A 391 11.11 -9.60 5.73
C PRO A 391 11.28 -8.07 5.77
N TYR A 392 10.52 -7.34 6.58
CA TYR A 392 10.68 -5.90 6.73
C TYR A 392 12.04 -5.53 7.31
N LYS A 393 12.50 -6.26 8.34
CA LYS A 393 13.84 -6.05 8.91
C LYS A 393 14.95 -6.31 7.89
N ALA A 394 14.86 -7.38 7.11
CA ALA A 394 15.86 -7.71 6.11
C ALA A 394 15.91 -6.66 4.98
N VAL A 395 14.76 -6.34 4.40
CA VAL A 395 14.67 -5.38 3.31
C VAL A 395 14.87 -3.94 3.80
N GLY A 396 14.46 -3.62 5.02
CA GLY A 396 14.68 -2.31 5.64
C GLY A 396 16.15 -1.90 5.63
N SER A 397 17.06 -2.86 5.84
CA SER A 397 18.51 -2.62 5.79
C SER A 397 19.05 -2.24 4.40
N ILE A 398 18.29 -2.52 3.33
CA ILE A 398 18.65 -2.26 1.93
C ILE A 398 17.55 -1.48 1.18
N MET A 399 16.60 -0.94 1.89
CA MET A 399 15.34 -0.40 1.35
C MET A 399 15.57 0.64 0.23
N ARG A 400 16.45 1.60 0.43
CA ARG A 400 16.79 2.62 -0.55
C ARG A 400 17.51 2.05 -1.78
N ASP A 401 18.40 1.09 -1.57
CA ASP A 401 19.15 0.44 -2.64
C ASP A 401 18.25 -0.47 -3.47
N TRP A 402 17.38 -1.26 -2.81
CA TRP A 402 16.36 -2.04 -3.51
C TRP A 402 15.48 -1.14 -4.38
N ALA A 403 14.92 -0.07 -3.82
CA ALA A 403 14.07 0.87 -4.56
C ALA A 403 14.80 1.51 -5.75
N ARG A 404 16.06 1.89 -5.58
CA ARG A 404 16.90 2.45 -6.66
C ARG A 404 17.16 1.44 -7.78
N ILE A 405 17.45 0.19 -7.42
CA ILE A 405 17.69 -0.89 -8.40
C ILE A 405 16.39 -1.20 -9.14
N ALA A 406 15.28 -1.41 -8.43
CA ALA A 406 13.99 -1.74 -9.01
C ALA A 406 13.46 -0.66 -9.96
N ALA A 407 13.76 0.62 -9.70
CA ALA A 407 13.39 1.73 -10.58
C ALA A 407 14.15 1.73 -11.94
N THR A 408 15.29 1.03 -12.02
CA THR A 408 16.16 1.12 -13.19
C THR A 408 16.51 -0.23 -13.83
N ARG A 409 16.34 -1.32 -13.11
CA ARG A 409 16.76 -2.67 -13.51
C ARG A 409 15.62 -3.67 -13.41
N PRO A 410 15.66 -4.77 -14.17
CA PRO A 410 14.69 -5.84 -14.06
C PRO A 410 14.69 -6.49 -12.68
N THR A 411 13.49 -6.77 -12.17
CA THR A 411 13.26 -7.47 -10.92
C THR A 411 12.22 -8.56 -11.11
N TRP A 412 12.25 -9.56 -10.26
CA TRP A 412 11.25 -10.62 -10.18
C TRP A 412 11.07 -11.07 -8.74
N GLY A 413 9.88 -11.56 -8.41
CA GLY A 413 9.62 -12.14 -7.10
C GLY A 413 8.45 -13.12 -7.12
N ALA A 414 8.51 -14.08 -6.21
CA ALA A 414 7.51 -15.12 -6.05
C ALA A 414 7.24 -15.39 -4.57
N ALA A 415 6.00 -15.80 -4.29
CA ALA A 415 5.59 -16.40 -3.03
C ALA A 415 5.31 -17.89 -3.25
N LYS A 416 5.41 -18.68 -2.19
CA LYS A 416 4.99 -20.08 -2.22
C LYS A 416 3.52 -20.17 -2.69
N PRO A 417 3.20 -20.88 -3.79
CA PRO A 417 1.82 -21.12 -4.19
C PRO A 417 1.08 -22.02 -3.21
N ASP A 418 -0.25 -22.02 -3.26
CA ASP A 418 -1.08 -22.84 -2.36
C ASP A 418 -0.88 -24.35 -2.56
N ASP A 419 -0.56 -24.76 -3.78
CA ASP A 419 -0.22 -26.15 -4.12
C ASP A 419 1.25 -26.52 -3.84
N GLY A 420 2.06 -25.55 -3.40
CA GLY A 420 3.49 -25.74 -3.13
C GLY A 420 4.36 -25.96 -4.36
N ALA A 421 3.86 -25.75 -5.57
CA ALA A 421 4.61 -25.92 -6.81
C ALA A 421 5.82 -24.97 -6.88
N ALA A 422 6.92 -25.43 -7.47
CA ALA A 422 8.06 -24.58 -7.75
C ALA A 422 7.69 -23.50 -8.78
N VAL A 423 8.24 -22.30 -8.60
CA VAL A 423 8.00 -21.16 -9.49
C VAL A 423 9.31 -20.72 -10.11
N SER A 424 9.31 -20.41 -11.41
CA SER A 424 10.53 -19.98 -12.10
C SER A 424 10.32 -18.82 -13.06
N THR A 425 11.40 -18.11 -13.32
CA THR A 425 11.49 -17.05 -14.34
C THR A 425 12.84 -17.12 -15.05
N VAL A 426 12.95 -16.40 -16.17
CA VAL A 426 14.24 -16.08 -16.81
C VAL A 426 14.56 -14.62 -16.58
N LEU A 427 15.70 -14.35 -15.98
CA LEU A 427 16.17 -13.01 -15.70
C LEU A 427 17.67 -12.89 -16.03
N GLY A 428 18.04 -11.98 -16.91
CA GLY A 428 19.43 -11.76 -17.27
C GLY A 428 20.17 -12.97 -17.85
N GLY A 429 19.46 -13.88 -18.55
CA GLY A 429 20.03 -15.12 -19.12
C GLY A 429 20.20 -16.25 -18.09
N TRP A 430 19.52 -16.15 -16.94
CA TRP A 430 19.48 -17.15 -15.88
C TRP A 430 18.06 -17.60 -15.62
N LYS A 431 17.80 -18.91 -15.68
CA LYS A 431 16.58 -19.48 -15.14
C LYS A 431 16.71 -19.54 -13.62
N ILE A 432 15.85 -18.78 -12.95
CA ILE A 432 15.80 -18.70 -11.49
C ILE A 432 14.57 -19.44 -11.03
N THR A 433 14.76 -20.47 -10.18
CA THR A 433 13.68 -21.32 -9.67
C THR A 433 13.65 -21.26 -8.15
N GLY A 434 12.47 -20.94 -7.59
CA GLY A 434 12.16 -21.08 -6.15
C GLY A 434 11.41 -22.37 -5.89
N SER A 435 11.85 -23.17 -4.93
CA SER A 435 11.15 -24.36 -4.41
C SER A 435 10.99 -24.26 -2.90
N TRP A 436 10.01 -25.00 -2.33
CA TRP A 436 9.49 -24.73 -1.00
C TRP A 436 9.49 -25.97 -0.11
N GLY A 437 9.56 -25.76 1.20
CA GLY A 437 9.34 -26.79 2.20
C GLY A 437 10.47 -27.82 2.36
N GLU A 438 11.67 -27.50 1.87
CA GLU A 438 12.82 -28.39 1.97
C GLU A 438 13.76 -28.00 3.12
N TRP A 439 14.35 -29.01 3.78
CA TRP A 439 15.48 -28.82 4.67
C TRP A 439 16.71 -28.31 3.91
N GLN A 440 17.75 -27.87 4.64
CA GLN A 440 18.96 -27.32 4.03
C GLN A 440 19.57 -28.25 2.98
N PHE A 441 19.72 -29.52 3.28
CA PHE A 441 20.33 -30.48 2.38
C PHE A 441 19.33 -31.15 1.41
N GLY A 442 18.03 -30.86 1.51
CA GLY A 442 17.01 -31.60 0.82
C GLY A 442 16.74 -32.98 1.40
N THR A 443 15.76 -33.69 0.85
CA THR A 443 15.38 -35.03 1.30
C THR A 443 15.58 -36.08 0.21
N LYS A 444 15.63 -35.66 -1.05
CA LYS A 444 15.73 -36.56 -2.21
C LYS A 444 17.16 -37.07 -2.45
N GLU A 445 18.13 -36.27 -2.08
CA GLU A 445 19.56 -36.53 -2.25
C GLU A 445 20.10 -37.53 -1.23
N TRP A 446 19.38 -37.74 -0.11
CA TRP A 446 19.84 -38.57 1.02
C TRP A 446 18.95 -39.78 1.24
N THR A 447 19.01 -40.74 0.32
CA THR A 447 18.13 -41.93 0.33
C THR A 447 18.38 -42.89 1.50
N TRP A 448 19.51 -42.78 2.17
CA TRP A 448 19.92 -43.62 3.31
C TRP A 448 19.59 -42.97 4.67
N LEU A 449 19.19 -41.72 4.69
CA LEU A 449 18.70 -41.03 5.89
C LEU A 449 17.17 -40.87 5.85
N LYS A 450 16.51 -41.26 6.94
CA LYS A 450 15.11 -40.91 7.13
C LYS A 450 15.06 -39.50 7.75
N SER A 451 14.38 -38.60 7.10
CA SER A 451 14.11 -37.25 7.63
C SER A 451 12.61 -36.99 7.60
N GLU A 452 12.11 -36.35 8.64
CA GLU A 452 10.76 -35.80 8.64
C GLU A 452 10.68 -34.56 7.72
N PRO A 453 9.51 -34.28 7.12
CA PRO A 453 9.32 -33.01 6.41
C PRO A 453 9.66 -31.80 7.27
N ALA A 454 10.17 -30.75 6.65
CA ALA A 454 10.43 -29.51 7.38
C ALA A 454 9.13 -28.96 8.04
N PRO A 455 9.19 -28.44 9.26
CA PRO A 455 7.99 -27.94 9.98
C PRO A 455 7.17 -26.91 9.22
N TRP A 456 7.82 -26.20 8.31
CA TRP A 456 7.18 -25.19 7.45
C TRP A 456 6.71 -25.73 6.10
N ALA A 457 6.95 -27.02 5.79
CA ALA A 457 6.69 -27.59 4.47
C ALA A 457 5.22 -27.45 4.03
N SER A 458 4.28 -27.64 4.97
CA SER A 458 2.84 -27.50 4.74
C SER A 458 2.31 -26.07 4.99
N GLN A 459 3.12 -25.16 5.51
CA GLN A 459 2.68 -23.80 5.85
C GLN A 459 2.65 -22.90 4.61
N PRO A 460 1.71 -21.96 4.50
CA PRO A 460 1.64 -20.99 3.41
C PRO A 460 2.60 -19.82 3.64
N ILE A 461 3.89 -20.12 3.85
CA ILE A 461 4.96 -19.14 4.09
C ILE A 461 6.11 -19.38 3.11
N GLY A 462 6.92 -18.37 2.93
CA GLY A 462 8.10 -18.39 2.07
C GLY A 462 7.93 -17.59 0.78
N GLY A 463 9.00 -16.91 0.42
CA GLY A 463 9.05 -16.07 -0.76
C GLY A 463 10.47 -15.65 -1.10
N LEU A 464 10.63 -15.14 -2.32
CA LEU A 464 11.88 -14.57 -2.79
C LEU A 464 11.64 -13.36 -3.69
N ALA A 465 12.59 -12.44 -3.69
CA ALA A 465 12.69 -11.39 -4.69
C ALA A 465 14.13 -11.30 -5.20
N VAL A 466 14.28 -11.11 -6.49
CA VAL A 466 15.57 -10.98 -7.18
C VAL A 466 15.58 -9.71 -8.00
N ALA A 467 16.69 -8.97 -7.94
CA ALA A 467 16.95 -7.82 -8.78
C ALA A 467 18.25 -8.01 -9.56
N GLN A 468 18.24 -7.79 -10.85
CA GLN A 468 19.45 -7.77 -11.66
C GLN A 468 20.18 -6.45 -11.45
N MET A 469 21.34 -6.45 -10.81
CA MET A 469 22.14 -5.25 -10.52
C MET A 469 22.99 -4.82 -11.73
N SER A 470 23.57 -5.81 -12.42
CA SER A 470 24.36 -5.63 -13.63
C SER A 470 24.21 -6.88 -14.53
N ASP A 471 24.95 -6.95 -15.62
CA ASP A 471 24.93 -8.13 -16.50
C ASP A 471 25.44 -9.40 -15.79
N THR A 472 26.18 -9.25 -14.69
CA THR A 472 26.82 -10.36 -13.97
C THR A 472 26.50 -10.39 -12.48
N GLU A 473 25.67 -9.49 -11.96
CA GLU A 473 25.36 -9.43 -10.54
C GLU A 473 23.86 -9.38 -10.28
N PHE A 474 23.43 -10.12 -9.28
CA PHE A 474 22.03 -10.18 -8.82
C PHE A 474 21.98 -9.95 -7.31
N LEU A 475 20.92 -9.28 -6.86
CA LEU A 475 20.56 -9.16 -5.46
C LEU A 475 19.37 -10.08 -5.19
N LEU A 476 19.51 -10.99 -4.23
CA LEU A 476 18.47 -11.94 -3.81
C LEU A 476 18.08 -11.64 -2.36
N VAL A 477 16.79 -11.59 -2.08
CA VAL A 477 16.23 -11.59 -0.73
C VAL A 477 15.10 -12.63 -0.66
N GLY A 478 15.01 -13.34 0.46
CA GLY A 478 13.96 -14.35 0.62
C GLY A 478 14.04 -15.08 1.95
N ASP A 479 13.03 -15.89 2.22
CA ASP A 479 12.96 -16.83 3.35
C ASP A 479 12.12 -18.06 3.01
N HIS A 480 12.34 -19.18 3.72
CA HIS A 480 11.65 -20.46 3.54
C HIS A 480 11.58 -20.91 2.07
N VAL A 481 12.65 -20.68 1.33
CA VAL A 481 12.76 -20.97 -0.09
C VAL A 481 14.15 -21.51 -0.43
N ARG A 482 14.20 -22.48 -1.33
CA ARG A 482 15.42 -22.89 -2.02
C ARG A 482 15.45 -22.26 -3.40
N VAL A 483 16.53 -21.56 -3.72
CA VAL A 483 16.70 -20.86 -4.99
C VAL A 483 17.80 -21.54 -5.82
N ARG A 484 17.51 -21.85 -7.08
CA ARG A 484 18.49 -22.32 -8.05
C ARG A 484 18.66 -21.30 -9.16
N PHE A 485 19.92 -21.08 -9.54
CA PHE A 485 20.33 -20.28 -10.69
C PHE A 485 20.91 -21.22 -11.74
N GLU A 486 20.18 -21.44 -12.82
CA GLU A 486 20.57 -22.30 -13.93
C GLU A 486 20.86 -21.42 -15.15
N PRO A 487 22.11 -21.49 -15.74
CA PRO A 487 22.44 -20.65 -16.86
C PRO A 487 21.71 -21.10 -18.14
N GLU A 488 21.16 -20.16 -18.91
CA GLU A 488 20.65 -20.45 -20.25
C GLU A 488 21.75 -20.46 -21.32
N THR A 489 22.92 -19.91 -20.99
CA THR A 489 24.07 -19.85 -21.89
C THR A 489 25.11 -20.89 -21.46
N PRO A 490 25.58 -21.78 -22.37
CA PRO A 490 26.64 -22.73 -22.06
C PRO A 490 27.91 -22.05 -21.54
N GLY A 491 28.50 -22.65 -20.49
CA GLY A 491 29.72 -22.15 -19.85
C GLY A 491 29.51 -20.99 -18.87
N ALA A 492 28.29 -20.48 -18.73
CA ALA A 492 27.99 -19.54 -17.63
C ALA A 492 27.86 -20.29 -16.31
N MET A 493 28.32 -19.67 -15.22
CA MET A 493 28.31 -20.25 -13.87
C MET A 493 28.17 -19.18 -12.80
N VAL A 494 27.66 -19.57 -11.65
CA VAL A 494 27.72 -18.74 -10.42
C VAL A 494 29.14 -18.81 -9.89
N LEU A 495 29.76 -17.65 -9.69
CA LEU A 495 31.14 -17.53 -9.23
C LEU A 495 31.21 -17.33 -7.70
N ARG A 496 30.27 -16.56 -7.16
CA ARG A 496 30.29 -16.20 -5.73
C ARG A 496 28.90 -15.81 -5.24
N ILE A 497 28.60 -16.20 -4.01
CA ILE A 497 27.39 -15.81 -3.28
C ILE A 497 27.85 -15.17 -1.97
N GLU A 498 27.48 -13.91 -1.79
CA GLU A 498 27.89 -13.10 -0.63
C GLU A 498 26.66 -12.70 0.18
N GLU A 499 26.65 -12.96 1.47
CA GLU A 499 25.73 -12.34 2.42
C GLU A 499 26.26 -10.98 2.83
N GLY A 500 25.39 -9.96 2.82
CA GLY A 500 25.80 -8.60 3.18
C GLY A 500 24.65 -7.62 3.17
N SER A 501 24.98 -6.34 3.08
CA SER A 501 24.06 -5.21 2.97
C SER A 501 24.71 -4.07 2.20
N PHE A 502 24.01 -2.94 2.06
CA PHE A 502 24.60 -1.73 1.49
C PHE A 502 24.98 -0.73 2.60
N ALA A 503 26.09 -0.05 2.38
CA ALA A 503 26.48 1.16 3.11
C ALA A 503 26.83 2.24 2.07
N GLU A 504 26.16 3.38 2.14
CA GLU A 504 26.37 4.52 1.21
C GLU A 504 26.26 4.09 -0.28
N GLY A 505 25.30 3.21 -0.58
CA GLY A 505 25.08 2.70 -1.94
C GLY A 505 26.11 1.68 -2.43
N LYS A 506 27.06 1.26 -1.61
CA LYS A 506 28.08 0.25 -1.91
C LYS A 506 27.79 -1.04 -1.17
N TRP A 507 27.98 -2.17 -1.84
CA TRP A 507 27.84 -3.47 -1.21
C TRP A 507 28.93 -3.70 -0.16
N VAL A 508 28.54 -4.10 1.03
CA VAL A 508 29.42 -4.49 2.13
C VAL A 508 29.19 -5.96 2.44
N MET A 509 30.16 -6.77 2.06
CA MET A 509 30.14 -8.22 2.28
C MET A 509 30.35 -8.53 3.77
N LYS A 510 29.51 -9.41 4.31
CA LYS A 510 29.64 -9.98 5.64
C LYS A 510 30.37 -11.33 5.61
N ARG A 511 29.97 -12.19 4.69
CA ARG A 511 30.62 -13.50 4.45
C ARG A 511 30.28 -14.03 3.05
N VAL A 512 31.08 -14.98 2.60
CA VAL A 512 30.79 -15.78 1.40
C VAL A 512 30.04 -17.06 1.81
N TRP A 513 29.00 -17.39 1.07
CA TRP A 513 28.32 -18.69 1.19
C TRP A 513 28.98 -19.70 0.27
N ASN A 514 29.23 -20.90 0.79
CA ASN A 514 29.90 -21.96 0.06
C ASN A 514 29.60 -23.33 0.70
N GLY A 515 29.95 -24.43 0.03
CA GLY A 515 29.73 -25.78 0.49
C GLY A 515 28.26 -26.05 0.81
N ASP A 516 27.99 -26.56 1.99
CA ASP A 516 26.67 -27.00 2.45
C ASP A 516 25.55 -25.95 2.28
N GLN A 517 25.89 -24.66 2.22
CA GLN A 517 24.93 -23.58 2.06
C GLN A 517 24.47 -23.40 0.60
N THR A 518 25.22 -23.96 -0.36
CA THR A 518 25.01 -23.75 -1.80
C THR A 518 25.01 -25.01 -2.64
N ASP A 519 25.56 -26.15 -2.16
CA ASP A 519 25.70 -27.38 -2.94
C ASP A 519 24.37 -27.95 -3.43
N TYR A 520 23.30 -27.74 -2.67
CA TYR A 520 21.95 -28.20 -3.01
C TYR A 520 21.04 -27.06 -3.50
N GLY A 521 21.60 -25.92 -3.87
CA GLY A 521 20.93 -24.67 -4.15
C GLY A 521 21.03 -23.69 -2.98
N ILE A 522 20.73 -22.42 -3.22
CA ILE A 522 20.75 -21.35 -2.20
C ILE A 522 19.54 -21.56 -1.29
N ASN A 523 19.75 -22.06 -0.08
CA ASN A 523 18.66 -22.43 0.81
C ASN A 523 18.47 -21.41 1.94
N LEU A 524 17.43 -20.60 1.83
CA LEU A 524 17.01 -19.60 2.83
C LEU A 524 15.94 -20.25 3.72
N ILE A 525 16.31 -20.76 4.92
CA ILE A 525 15.45 -21.68 5.67
C ILE A 525 14.48 -20.96 6.60
N ASP A 526 15.00 -20.28 7.61
CA ASP A 526 14.23 -19.88 8.80
C ASP A 526 14.20 -18.37 9.04
N ARG A 527 14.90 -17.60 8.23
CA ARG A 527 14.98 -16.15 8.33
C ARG A 527 15.27 -15.51 6.99
N PRO A 528 14.75 -14.32 6.73
CA PRO A 528 15.09 -13.56 5.55
C PRO A 528 16.57 -13.20 5.51
N GLN A 529 17.18 -13.40 4.34
CA GLN A 529 18.58 -13.07 4.10
C GLN A 529 18.74 -12.29 2.82
N VAL A 530 19.78 -11.44 2.78
CA VAL A 530 20.12 -10.61 1.63
C VAL A 530 21.45 -11.11 1.07
N LEU A 531 21.42 -11.56 -0.19
CA LEU A 531 22.57 -12.15 -0.86
C LEU A 531 22.87 -11.42 -2.16
N LYS A 532 24.15 -11.18 -2.43
CA LYS A 532 24.62 -10.78 -3.75
C LYS A 532 25.21 -12.01 -4.45
N ILE A 533 24.76 -12.25 -5.67
CA ILE A 533 25.19 -13.37 -6.51
C ILE A 533 25.99 -12.79 -7.67
N THR A 534 27.24 -13.21 -7.79
CA THR A 534 28.12 -12.86 -8.91
C THR A 534 28.23 -14.05 -9.85
N THR A 535 28.04 -13.79 -11.13
CA THR A 535 28.09 -14.79 -12.21
C THR A 535 29.21 -14.47 -13.19
N GLY A 536 29.60 -15.45 -13.99
CA GLY A 536 30.58 -15.27 -15.03
C GLY A 536 30.51 -16.39 -16.07
N ARG A 537 31.42 -16.37 -17.04
CA ARG A 537 31.50 -17.38 -18.10
C ARG A 537 32.92 -17.89 -18.22
N ALA A 538 33.07 -19.22 -18.28
CA ALA A 538 34.35 -19.85 -18.66
C ALA A 538 34.76 -19.40 -20.06
N ARG A 539 36.05 -19.12 -20.22
CA ARG A 539 36.67 -18.72 -21.49
C ARG A 539 36.91 -19.92 -22.40
#